data_f269cd8e3ee70f2f822cd332e773e34f
#
_entry.id   f269cd8e3ee70f2f822cd332e773e34f
#
_cell.length_a   1.000
_cell.length_b   1.000
_cell.length_c   1.000
_cell.angle_alpha   90.00
_cell.angle_beta   90.00
_cell.angle_gamma   90.00
#
_symmetry.space_group_name_H-M   'P 1'
#
loop_
_entity.id
_entity.type
_entity.pdbx_description
1 polymer ?
#
loop_
_entity_poly.entity_id
_entity_poly.type
_entity_poly.pdbx_seq_one_letter_code
_entity_poly.pdbx_strand_id
1 'polypeptide(L)'
;LTLNDADYFHDIYLMFGLNEVGTDVNSFVQSYKTLIEYVREHQTKANIYVISVTPVTQKVDADPNEVQSMDRINAFNSALKQLCADEKCWYLDIYSMLVDEYGYLSSNYAYVVDGKHFEKSGYVAWANYMKTHYVDEGLLTE
;
A
#
# COMPACT_ATOMS: atom_id res chain seq x y z
N LEU A 1 -16.28 -8.94 -1.44
CA LEU A 1 -15.29 -10.04 -1.56
C LEU A 1 -15.81 -11.17 -0.66
N THR A 2 -16.07 -12.33 -1.21
CA THR A 2 -16.40 -13.51 -0.42
C THR A 2 -15.15 -14.37 -0.39
N LEU A 3 -14.43 -14.36 0.72
CA LEU A 3 -13.35 -15.32 0.95
C LEU A 3 -14.02 -16.62 1.37
N ASN A 4 -13.72 -17.71 0.67
CA ASN A 4 -14.27 -19.02 0.94
C ASN A 4 -13.31 -19.77 1.88
N ASP A 5 -13.78 -20.28 3.00
CA ASP A 5 -12.95 -21.00 3.98
C ASP A 5 -12.30 -22.28 3.41
N ALA A 6 -12.77 -22.72 2.24
CA ALA A 6 -12.22 -23.87 1.54
C ALA A 6 -10.97 -23.55 0.69
N ASP A 7 -10.75 -22.29 0.34
CA ASP A 7 -9.63 -21.84 -0.49
C ASP A 7 -8.57 -21.24 0.43
N TYR A 8 -7.43 -21.90 0.59
CA TYR A 8 -6.32 -21.39 1.39
C TYR A 8 -5.38 -20.57 0.52
N PHE A 9 -5.22 -19.28 0.88
CA PHE A 9 -4.17 -18.44 0.33
C PHE A 9 -2.97 -18.43 1.25
N HIS A 10 -1.78 -18.53 0.69
CA HIS A 10 -0.53 -18.39 1.43
C HIS A 10 -0.27 -16.93 1.77
N ASP A 11 -0.44 -16.05 0.80
CA ASP A 11 -0.21 -14.63 0.91
C ASP A 11 -1.42 -13.83 0.40
N ILE A 12 -1.80 -12.80 1.15
CA ILE A 12 -2.87 -11.87 0.79
C ILE A 12 -2.31 -10.45 0.83
N TYR A 13 -2.43 -9.76 -0.28
CA TYR A 13 -1.94 -8.40 -0.46
C TYR A 13 -3.10 -7.41 -0.46
N LEU A 14 -3.05 -6.45 0.44
CA LEU A 14 -4.06 -5.40 0.57
C LEU A 14 -3.45 -4.06 0.13
N MET A 15 -4.09 -3.39 -0.82
CA MET A 15 -3.65 -2.10 -1.32
C MET A 15 -4.85 -1.17 -1.50
N PHE A 16 -4.98 -0.22 -0.59
CA PHE A 16 -5.98 0.84 -0.60
C PHE A 16 -5.34 2.12 -0.08
N GLY A 17 -5.94 3.26 -0.39
CA GLY A 17 -5.57 4.51 0.26
C GLY A 17 -5.42 5.72 -0.66
N LEU A 18 -4.95 5.55 -1.90
CA LEU A 18 -4.71 6.71 -2.78
C LEU A 18 -5.99 7.51 -3.08
N ASN A 19 -7.12 6.83 -3.21
CA ASN A 19 -8.41 7.49 -3.41
C ASN A 19 -9.02 8.00 -2.10
N GLU A 20 -8.57 7.46 -0.99
CA GLU A 20 -9.08 7.74 0.35
C GLU A 20 -8.29 8.83 1.09
N VAL A 21 -7.14 9.30 0.58
CA VAL A 21 -6.29 10.29 1.27
C VAL A 21 -6.97 11.64 1.54
N GLY A 22 -8.10 11.91 0.89
CA GLY A 22 -8.95 13.05 1.19
C GLY A 22 -9.85 12.90 2.43
N THR A 23 -9.92 11.70 3.01
CA THR A 23 -10.74 11.39 4.18
C THR A 23 -9.96 11.52 5.49
N ASP A 24 -10.66 11.35 6.61
CA ASP A 24 -10.01 11.29 7.93
C ASP A 24 -9.15 10.03 8.07
N VAL A 25 -7.89 10.20 8.43
CA VAL A 25 -6.92 9.10 8.53
C VAL A 25 -7.30 8.06 9.59
N ASN A 26 -7.91 8.48 10.70
CA ASN A 26 -8.30 7.54 11.75
C ASN A 26 -9.48 6.66 11.31
N SER A 27 -10.43 7.25 10.61
CA SER A 27 -11.56 6.53 10.02
C SER A 27 -11.09 5.52 8.95
N PHE A 28 -10.12 5.91 8.15
CA PHE A 28 -9.48 5.02 7.17
C PHE A 28 -8.78 3.84 7.85
N VAL A 29 -7.95 4.10 8.86
CA VAL A 29 -7.24 3.06 9.63
C VAL A 29 -8.22 2.10 10.30
N GLN A 30 -9.32 2.60 10.87
CA GLN A 30 -10.33 1.75 11.50
C GLN A 30 -11.01 0.83 10.48
N SER A 31 -11.32 1.34 9.29
CA SER A 31 -11.87 0.53 8.20
C SER A 31 -10.88 -0.52 7.71
N TYR A 32 -9.61 -0.15 7.62
CA TYR A 32 -8.55 -1.05 7.21
C TYR A 32 -8.32 -2.17 8.25
N LYS A 33 -8.36 -1.82 9.54
CA LYS A 33 -8.31 -2.79 10.64
C LYS A 33 -9.42 -3.82 10.52
N THR A 34 -10.66 -3.37 10.32
CA THR A 34 -11.81 -4.26 10.13
C THR A 34 -11.60 -5.20 8.94
N LEU A 35 -11.01 -4.72 7.85
CA LEU A 35 -10.68 -5.57 6.70
C LEU A 35 -9.63 -6.62 7.05
N ILE A 36 -8.58 -6.26 7.79
CA ILE A 36 -7.54 -7.20 8.24
C ILE A 36 -8.14 -8.28 9.15
N GLU A 37 -8.97 -7.88 10.11
CA GLU A 37 -9.67 -8.80 11.00
C GLU A 37 -10.55 -9.78 10.22
N TYR A 38 -11.32 -9.28 9.24
CA TYR A 38 -12.13 -10.12 8.35
C TYR A 38 -11.28 -11.12 7.56
N VAL A 39 -10.15 -10.68 6.99
CA VAL A 39 -9.23 -11.57 6.27
C VAL A 39 -8.71 -12.66 7.20
N ARG A 40 -8.31 -12.33 8.42
CA ARG A 40 -7.79 -13.31 9.39
C ARG A 40 -8.84 -14.33 9.84
N GLU A 41 -10.07 -13.91 10.00
CA GLU A 41 -11.16 -14.81 10.38
C GLU A 41 -11.39 -15.90 9.31
N HIS A 42 -11.25 -15.55 8.03
CA HIS A 42 -11.53 -16.46 6.91
C HIS A 42 -10.28 -17.14 6.35
N GLN A 43 -9.10 -16.59 6.60
CA GLN A 43 -7.81 -17.07 6.10
C GLN A 43 -6.77 -17.09 7.22
N THR A 44 -6.99 -17.98 8.18
CA THR A 44 -6.26 -18.03 9.46
C THR A 44 -4.76 -18.28 9.35
N LYS A 45 -4.30 -18.83 8.20
CA LYS A 45 -2.89 -19.18 7.96
C LYS A 45 -2.21 -18.25 6.94
N ALA A 46 -2.92 -17.31 6.34
CA ALA A 46 -2.36 -16.44 5.33
C ALA A 46 -1.46 -15.36 5.93
N ASN A 47 -0.34 -15.09 5.29
CA ASN A 47 0.42 -13.87 5.52
C ASN A 47 -0.37 -12.69 4.95
N ILE A 48 -0.57 -11.65 5.73
CA ILE A 48 -1.26 -10.45 5.28
C ILE A 48 -0.22 -9.35 5.05
N TYR A 49 -0.17 -8.87 3.83
CA TYR A 49 0.68 -7.76 3.42
C TYR A 49 -0.17 -6.53 3.14
N VAL A 50 0.19 -5.42 3.76
CA VAL A 50 -0.38 -4.10 3.49
C VAL A 50 0.62 -3.31 2.67
N ILE A 51 0.23 -2.96 1.47
CA ILE A 51 1.06 -2.20 0.55
C ILE A 51 0.89 -0.70 0.84
N SER A 52 1.99 0.04 0.89
CA SER A 52 1.97 1.49 1.08
C SER A 52 1.15 2.20 0.00
N VAL A 53 0.51 3.30 0.35
CA VAL A 53 -0.09 4.24 -0.61
C VAL A 53 1.03 4.79 -1.49
N THR A 54 0.79 4.81 -2.79
CA THR A 54 1.77 5.23 -3.79
C THR A 54 1.96 6.75 -3.80
N PRO A 55 3.14 7.26 -4.14
CA PRO A 55 3.36 8.69 -4.29
C PRO A 55 2.65 9.23 -5.55
N VAL A 56 2.52 10.55 -5.60
CA VAL A 56 2.06 11.29 -6.78
C VAL A 56 3.16 12.22 -7.28
N THR A 57 3.03 12.70 -8.52
CA THR A 57 3.99 13.66 -9.06
C THR A 57 3.86 15.03 -8.39
N GLN A 58 4.94 15.83 -8.46
CA GLN A 58 4.94 17.21 -7.96
C GLN A 58 3.80 18.05 -8.56
N LYS A 59 3.43 17.80 -9.81
CA LYS A 59 2.31 18.48 -10.47
C LYS A 59 0.98 18.21 -9.77
N VAL A 60 0.73 16.97 -9.37
CA VAL A 60 -0.49 16.58 -8.64
C VAL A 60 -0.47 17.18 -7.24
N ASP A 61 0.64 17.04 -6.53
CA ASP A 61 0.79 17.58 -5.16
C ASP A 61 0.56 19.12 -5.09
N ALA A 62 0.98 19.84 -6.12
CA ALA A 62 0.83 21.29 -6.21
C ALA A 62 -0.56 21.74 -6.70
N ASP A 63 -1.42 20.85 -7.18
CA ASP A 63 -2.75 21.22 -7.68
C ASP A 63 -3.76 21.32 -6.53
N PRO A 64 -4.29 22.53 -6.23
CA PRO A 64 -5.25 22.72 -5.14
C PRO A 64 -6.60 22.01 -5.36
N ASN A 65 -6.89 21.53 -6.57
CA ASN A 65 -8.10 20.78 -6.87
C ASN A 65 -7.94 19.29 -6.62
N GLU A 66 -6.72 18.82 -6.39
CA GLU A 66 -6.43 17.43 -6.10
C GLU A 66 -6.43 17.16 -4.60
N VAL A 67 -6.99 16.02 -4.21
CA VAL A 67 -6.96 15.58 -2.81
C VAL A 67 -5.69 14.80 -2.48
N GLN A 68 -5.03 14.26 -3.50
CA GLN A 68 -3.78 13.51 -3.35
C GLN A 68 -2.62 14.48 -3.17
N SER A 69 -2.21 14.71 -1.93
CA SER A 69 -1.00 15.45 -1.60
C SER A 69 0.01 14.55 -0.90
N MET A 70 1.29 14.87 -1.05
CA MET A 70 2.37 14.08 -0.43
C MET A 70 2.27 14.08 1.09
N ASP A 71 1.85 15.19 1.70
CA ASP A 71 1.64 15.26 3.15
C ASP A 71 0.56 14.27 3.63
N ARG A 72 -0.56 14.20 2.91
CA ARG A 72 -1.64 13.25 3.23
C ARG A 72 -1.20 11.80 2.99
N ILE A 73 -0.54 11.53 1.87
CA ILE A 73 0.01 10.20 1.54
C ILE A 73 0.99 9.75 2.64
N ASN A 74 1.88 10.62 3.08
CA ASN A 74 2.84 10.32 4.14
C ASN A 74 2.15 10.06 5.49
N ALA A 75 1.10 10.83 5.81
CA ALA A 75 0.31 10.59 7.03
C ALA A 75 -0.40 9.23 6.99
N PHE A 76 -0.99 8.86 5.84
CA PHE A 76 -1.63 7.57 5.64
C PHE A 76 -0.62 6.42 5.72
N ASN A 77 0.53 6.54 5.07
CA ASN A 77 1.59 5.54 5.12
C ASN A 77 2.15 5.33 6.53
N SER A 78 2.32 6.41 7.28
CA SER A 78 2.74 6.33 8.69
C SER A 78 1.71 5.59 9.54
N ALA A 79 0.43 5.88 9.33
CA ALA A 79 -0.67 5.24 10.03
C ALA A 79 -0.82 3.76 9.65
N LEU A 80 -0.67 3.41 8.36
CA LEU A 80 -0.68 2.01 7.90
C LEU A 80 0.50 1.21 8.46
N LYS A 81 1.68 1.81 8.52
CA LYS A 81 2.86 1.16 9.12
C LYS A 81 2.63 0.85 10.59
N GLN A 82 2.04 1.78 11.35
CA GLN A 82 1.68 1.55 12.74
C GLN A 82 0.59 0.47 12.87
N LEU A 83 -0.45 0.52 12.03
CA LEU A 83 -1.50 -0.50 11.99
C LEU A 83 -0.93 -1.90 11.73
N CYS A 84 0.03 -2.03 10.81
CA CYS A 84 0.68 -3.31 10.55
C CYS A 84 1.42 -3.85 11.77
N ALA A 85 2.11 -3.00 12.52
CA ALA A 85 2.78 -3.38 13.76
C ALA A 85 1.77 -3.86 14.82
N ASP A 86 0.67 -3.12 15.00
CA ASP A 86 -0.37 -3.43 15.98
C ASP A 86 -1.13 -4.72 15.62
N GLU A 87 -1.43 -4.90 14.34
CA GLU A 87 -2.18 -6.04 13.82
C GLU A 87 -1.29 -7.20 13.35
N LYS A 88 0.02 -7.14 13.52
CA LYS A 88 0.97 -8.18 13.11
C LYS A 88 0.81 -8.56 11.63
N CYS A 89 0.76 -7.55 10.77
CA CYS A 89 0.79 -7.65 9.32
C CYS A 89 2.16 -7.23 8.79
N TRP A 90 2.43 -7.55 7.55
CA TRP A 90 3.63 -7.11 6.86
C TRP A 90 3.36 -5.81 6.10
N TYR A 91 4.14 -4.77 6.39
CA TYR A 91 4.08 -3.52 5.63
C TYR A 91 5.06 -3.56 4.46
N LEU A 92 4.56 -3.43 3.23
CA LEU A 92 5.38 -3.39 2.02
C LEU A 92 5.52 -1.95 1.54
N ASP A 93 6.71 -1.40 1.70
CA ASP A 93 7.03 -0.02 1.35
C ASP A 93 7.40 0.15 -0.13
N ILE A 94 6.42 0.01 -1.02
CA ILE A 94 6.65 0.31 -2.43
C ILE A 94 6.78 1.81 -2.70
N TYR A 95 6.28 2.66 -1.80
CA TYR A 95 6.41 4.11 -1.89
C TYR A 95 7.87 4.52 -2.03
N SER A 96 8.73 4.03 -1.14
CA SER A 96 10.15 4.42 -1.11
C SER A 96 10.91 4.08 -2.38
N MET A 97 10.52 3.05 -3.11
CA MET A 97 11.17 2.71 -4.39
C MET A 97 10.63 3.50 -5.59
N LEU A 98 9.49 4.15 -5.43
CA LEU A 98 8.83 4.89 -6.52
C LEU A 98 9.14 6.38 -6.52
N VAL A 99 9.66 6.91 -5.41
CA VAL A 99 9.97 8.35 -5.31
C VAL A 99 11.30 8.70 -5.96
N ASP A 100 11.39 9.93 -6.43
CA ASP A 100 12.61 10.57 -6.89
C ASP A 100 13.40 11.20 -5.71
N GLU A 101 14.47 11.89 -6.01
CA GLU A 101 15.32 12.58 -5.02
C GLU A 101 14.61 13.72 -4.27
N TYR A 102 13.45 14.19 -4.78
CA TYR A 102 12.62 15.23 -4.17
C TYR A 102 11.45 14.64 -3.38
N GLY A 103 11.27 13.32 -3.40
CA GLY A 103 10.21 12.62 -2.68
C GLY A 103 8.88 12.49 -3.44
N TYR A 104 8.82 12.85 -4.72
CA TYR A 104 7.65 12.73 -5.58
C TYR A 104 7.70 11.44 -6.44
N LEU A 105 6.56 11.02 -6.96
CA LEU A 105 6.54 9.94 -7.94
C LEU A 105 7.50 10.25 -9.09
N SER A 106 8.49 9.39 -9.25
CA SER A 106 9.52 9.54 -10.27
C SER A 106 8.92 9.55 -11.68
N SER A 107 9.40 10.46 -12.52
CA SER A 107 9.03 10.53 -13.94
C SER A 107 9.37 9.25 -14.72
N ASN A 108 10.26 8.40 -14.21
CA ASN A 108 10.57 7.10 -14.80
C ASN A 108 9.41 6.11 -14.67
N TYR A 109 8.49 6.35 -13.75
CA TYR A 109 7.39 5.45 -13.42
C TYR A 109 6.02 6.08 -13.65
N ALA A 110 5.93 7.41 -13.58
CA ALA A 110 4.67 8.14 -13.65
C ALA A 110 4.04 8.07 -15.03
N TYR A 111 2.72 7.79 -15.07
CA TYR A 111 1.93 8.03 -16.26
C TYR A 111 1.76 9.54 -16.47
N VAL A 112 2.34 10.04 -17.56
CA VAL A 112 2.52 11.47 -17.80
C VAL A 112 1.21 12.28 -17.87
N VAL A 113 0.09 11.61 -18.17
CA VAL A 113 -1.21 12.28 -18.35
C VAL A 113 -1.79 12.73 -17.02
N ASP A 114 -1.77 11.87 -16.00
CA ASP A 114 -2.45 12.16 -14.73
C ASP A 114 -1.49 12.27 -13.53
N GLY A 115 -0.29 11.73 -13.62
CA GLY A 115 0.72 11.81 -12.56
C GLY A 115 0.40 11.03 -11.27
N LYS A 116 -0.56 10.11 -11.33
CA LYS A 116 -1.02 9.25 -10.23
C LYS A 116 -0.89 7.77 -10.56
N HIS A 117 -1.14 7.41 -11.81
CA HIS A 117 -0.96 6.06 -12.32
C HIS A 117 0.46 5.85 -12.83
N PHE A 118 0.78 4.61 -13.16
CA PHE A 118 2.12 4.23 -13.58
C PHE A 118 2.17 3.90 -15.07
N GLU A 119 3.32 4.22 -15.66
CA GLU A 119 3.75 3.60 -16.89
C GLU A 119 4.12 2.12 -16.66
N LYS A 120 4.29 1.36 -17.73
CA LYS A 120 4.69 -0.05 -17.65
C LYS A 120 5.94 -0.27 -16.79
N SER A 121 6.90 0.65 -16.83
CA SER A 121 8.12 0.61 -16.01
C SER A 121 7.83 0.59 -14.51
N GLY A 122 6.85 1.36 -14.04
CA GLY A 122 6.45 1.39 -12.65
C GLY A 122 5.83 0.07 -12.20
N TYR A 123 4.95 -0.51 -13.00
CA TYR A 123 4.39 -1.84 -12.71
C TYR A 123 5.44 -2.96 -12.73
N VAL A 124 6.43 -2.89 -13.61
CA VAL A 124 7.55 -3.84 -13.63
C VAL A 124 8.42 -3.70 -12.37
N ALA A 125 8.73 -2.47 -11.97
CA ALA A 125 9.47 -2.21 -10.75
C ALA A 125 8.71 -2.74 -9.51
N TRP A 126 7.42 -2.47 -9.43
CA TRP A 126 6.55 -2.99 -8.37
C TRP A 126 6.54 -4.53 -8.33
N ALA A 127 6.31 -5.19 -9.48
CA ALA A 127 6.30 -6.64 -9.55
C ALA A 127 7.66 -7.25 -9.11
N ASN A 128 8.77 -6.61 -9.46
CA ASN A 128 10.09 -7.06 -9.02
C ASN A 128 10.31 -6.85 -7.52
N TYR A 129 9.81 -5.75 -6.95
CA TYR A 129 9.83 -5.53 -5.51
C TYR A 129 9.06 -6.64 -4.77
N MET A 130 7.84 -6.94 -5.20
CA MET A 130 7.01 -8.00 -4.60
C MET A 130 7.68 -9.38 -4.61
N LYS A 131 8.44 -9.70 -5.67
CA LYS A 131 9.16 -10.98 -5.79
C LYS A 131 10.30 -11.16 -4.79
N THR A 132 10.79 -10.09 -4.20
CA THR A 132 11.93 -10.09 -3.28
C THR A 132 11.56 -9.70 -1.85
N HIS A 133 10.30 -9.25 -1.63
CA HIS A 133 9.81 -8.81 -0.34
C HIS A 133 8.58 -9.65 0.06
N TYR A 134 8.84 -10.88 0.41
CA TYR A 134 7.84 -11.83 0.93
C TYR A 134 8.44 -12.59 2.10
N VAL A 135 7.57 -13.18 2.89
CA VAL A 135 7.96 -14.04 4.02
C VAL A 135 7.95 -15.48 3.54
N ASP A 136 9.09 -16.13 3.61
CA ASP A 136 9.19 -17.57 3.39
C ASP A 136 8.82 -18.31 4.66
N GLU A 137 8.20 -19.50 4.56
CA GLU A 137 7.71 -20.30 5.69
C GLU A 137 8.77 -20.58 6.77
N GLY A 138 10.05 -20.37 6.45
CA GLY A 138 11.16 -20.52 7.38
C GLY A 138 11.57 -19.25 8.16
N LEU A 139 11.00 -18.07 7.84
CA LEU A 139 11.39 -16.78 8.43
C LEU A 139 10.34 -16.16 9.36
N LEU A 140 9.27 -16.87 9.67
CA LEU A 140 8.23 -16.43 10.61
C LEU A 140 8.62 -16.64 12.08
N THR A 141 9.88 -16.72 12.38
CA THR A 141 10.37 -16.74 13.76
C THR A 141 11.14 -15.47 14.04
N GLU A 142 10.43 -14.46 14.44
CA GLU A 142 10.75 -13.44 15.46
C GLU A 142 9.96 -12.15 15.21
#